data_a63de75444bdafbc3330192c05d8fd4f
#
_entry.id   a63de75444bdafbc3330192c05d8fd4f
#
_cell.length_a   1.000
_cell.length_b   1.000
_cell.length_c   1.000
_cell.angle_alpha   90.00
_cell.angle_beta   90.00
_cell.angle_gamma   90.00
#
_symmetry.space_group_name_H-M   'P 1'
#
loop_
_entity.id
_entity.type
_entity.pdbx_description
1 polymer ?
#
loop_
_entity_poly.entity_id
_entity_poly.type
_entity_poly.pdbx_seq_one_letter_code
_entity_poly.pdbx_strand_id
1 'polypeptide(L)'
;MKKGDLLPSSRNCFICGVENPVGLKMKFYLVEPGVVEAQYSAPAHFEGYPGVLHGGIIASILDETSGRAFGPMQEEPRFMFTAKLEVTYRKNVPVEKPLRIVGKAVKDKGRSAQGWAGIYDAASGELLAEGSTVLVNIPQEKIAAILKDHDTGWQVYPDED
;
A
#
# COMPACT_ATOMS: atom_id res chain seq x y z
N MET A 1 10.01 -10.87 13.58
CA MET A 1 9.46 -9.63 12.98
C MET A 1 8.83 -8.80 14.07
N LYS A 2 9.12 -7.49 14.19
CA LYS A 2 8.33 -6.61 15.06
C LYS A 2 6.95 -6.49 14.45
N LYS A 3 5.92 -6.94 15.14
CA LYS A 3 4.54 -6.68 14.77
C LYS A 3 4.30 -5.19 15.05
N GLY A 4 4.13 -4.39 14.01
CA GLY A 4 3.80 -2.97 14.14
C GLY A 4 2.33 -2.74 14.47
N ASP A 5 1.90 -1.48 14.56
CA ASP A 5 0.52 -1.12 14.75
C ASP A 5 -0.26 -1.31 13.45
N LEU A 6 -1.37 -2.05 13.51
CA LEU A 6 -2.23 -2.28 12.36
C LEU A 6 -2.88 -0.95 11.93
N LEU A 7 -2.73 -0.62 10.66
CA LEU A 7 -3.29 0.59 10.07
C LEU A 7 -4.74 0.40 9.61
N PRO A 8 -5.52 1.50 9.53
CA PRO A 8 -6.87 1.45 8.99
C PRO A 8 -6.90 0.93 7.56
N SER A 9 -7.96 0.27 7.19
CA SER A 9 -8.32 -0.13 5.83
C SER A 9 -9.67 0.48 5.45
N SER A 10 -9.94 0.57 4.16
CA SER A 10 -11.26 0.98 3.69
C SER A 10 -12.12 -0.25 3.37
N ARG A 11 -13.38 -0.01 2.99
CA ARG A 11 -14.31 -1.07 2.63
C ARG A 11 -14.03 -1.65 1.24
N ASN A 12 -13.84 -0.78 0.24
CA ASN A 12 -13.84 -1.16 -1.16
C ASN A 12 -12.54 -0.85 -1.93
N CYS A 13 -11.47 -0.37 -1.28
CA CYS A 13 -10.19 -0.17 -1.94
C CYS A 13 -9.71 -1.47 -2.60
N PHE A 14 -9.16 -1.38 -3.79
CA PHE A 14 -8.64 -2.54 -4.52
C PHE A 14 -7.49 -3.24 -3.75
N ILE A 15 -6.66 -2.48 -3.04
CA ILE A 15 -5.52 -3.05 -2.31
C ILE A 15 -5.89 -3.50 -0.89
N CYS A 16 -6.51 -2.61 -0.10
CA CYS A 16 -6.77 -2.87 1.32
C CYS A 16 -8.23 -3.13 1.66
N GLY A 17 -9.14 -3.07 0.69
CA GLY A 17 -10.58 -3.12 0.92
C GLY A 17 -11.05 -4.47 1.45
N VAL A 18 -11.56 -4.48 2.67
CA VAL A 18 -11.95 -5.71 3.38
C VAL A 18 -13.18 -6.40 2.76
N GLU A 19 -14.05 -5.64 2.10
CA GLU A 19 -15.27 -6.13 1.45
C GLU A 19 -15.16 -6.21 -0.08
N ASN A 20 -14.03 -5.76 -0.67
CA ASN A 20 -13.86 -5.84 -2.12
C ASN A 20 -13.65 -7.31 -2.56
N PRO A 21 -14.58 -7.92 -3.33
CA PRO A 21 -14.50 -9.33 -3.68
C PRO A 21 -13.34 -9.66 -4.64
N VAL A 22 -12.83 -8.66 -5.37
CA VAL A 22 -11.73 -8.83 -6.32
C VAL A 22 -10.44 -8.15 -5.87
N GLY A 23 -10.44 -7.54 -4.68
CA GLY A 23 -9.29 -6.84 -4.12
C GLY A 23 -8.25 -7.76 -3.48
N LEU A 24 -7.10 -7.19 -3.16
CA LEU A 24 -5.99 -7.92 -2.55
C LEU A 24 -6.19 -8.13 -1.04
N LYS A 25 -6.97 -7.30 -0.37
CA LYS A 25 -7.25 -7.33 1.08
C LYS A 25 -5.98 -7.29 1.93
N MET A 26 -4.99 -6.53 1.48
CA MET A 26 -3.72 -6.39 2.19
C MET A 26 -3.90 -5.62 3.49
N LYS A 27 -3.17 -6.04 4.51
CA LYS A 27 -3.06 -5.34 5.79
C LYS A 27 -1.69 -4.71 5.93
N PHE A 28 -1.66 -3.48 6.41
CA PHE A 28 -0.45 -2.70 6.57
C PHE A 28 -0.20 -2.41 8.04
N TYR A 29 1.06 -2.45 8.43
CA TYR A 29 1.49 -2.22 9.81
C TYR A 29 2.51 -1.10 9.85
N LEU A 30 2.32 -0.15 10.75
CA LEU A 30 3.34 0.85 11.08
C LEU A 30 4.41 0.19 11.93
N VAL A 31 5.63 0.07 11.44
CA VAL A 31 6.74 -0.57 12.16
C VAL A 31 7.67 0.43 12.82
N GLU A 32 7.78 1.61 12.25
CA GLU A 32 8.43 2.80 12.82
C GLU A 32 7.90 4.06 12.13
N PRO A 33 8.10 5.27 12.67
CA PRO A 33 7.63 6.50 12.03
C PRO A 33 8.08 6.61 10.58
N GLY A 34 7.11 6.74 9.67
CA GLY A 34 7.35 6.83 8.23
C GLY A 34 7.72 5.52 7.53
N VAL A 35 7.61 4.38 8.21
CA VAL A 35 7.86 3.06 7.61
C VAL A 35 6.69 2.12 7.88
N VAL A 36 6.15 1.58 6.81
CA VAL A 36 5.07 0.59 6.88
C VAL A 36 5.50 -0.72 6.24
N GLU A 37 4.95 -1.81 6.74
CA GLU A 37 5.18 -3.14 6.19
C GLU A 37 3.86 -3.87 5.98
N ALA A 38 3.85 -4.75 4.98
CA ALA A 38 2.82 -5.74 4.75
C ALA A 38 3.44 -7.07 4.38
N GLN A 39 2.72 -8.15 4.67
CA GLN A 39 3.00 -9.47 4.13
C GLN A 39 1.88 -9.86 3.19
N TYR A 40 2.22 -10.43 2.06
CA TYR A 40 1.24 -10.83 1.08
C TYR A 40 1.71 -12.06 0.30
N SER A 41 0.76 -12.91 -0.05
CA SER A 41 0.96 -14.00 -1.00
C SER A 41 -0.14 -13.88 -2.05
N ALA A 42 0.23 -13.47 -3.26
CA ALA A 42 -0.73 -13.23 -4.32
C ALA A 42 -1.30 -14.57 -4.85
N PRO A 43 -2.61 -14.70 -4.99
CA PRO A 43 -3.20 -15.90 -5.58
C PRO A 43 -2.87 -16.01 -7.07
N ALA A 44 -2.89 -17.24 -7.60
CA ALA A 44 -2.52 -17.53 -8.98
C ALA A 44 -3.33 -16.75 -10.03
N HIS A 45 -4.60 -16.41 -9.73
CA HIS A 45 -5.45 -15.65 -10.67
C HIS A 45 -5.07 -14.17 -10.86
N PHE A 46 -4.06 -13.69 -10.13
CA PHE A 46 -3.46 -12.37 -10.35
C PHE A 46 -2.20 -12.41 -11.21
N GLU A 47 -1.90 -13.55 -11.83
CA GLU A 47 -0.75 -13.65 -12.71
C GLU A 47 -0.91 -12.88 -14.02
N GLY A 48 0.24 -12.47 -14.58
CA GLY A 48 0.36 -12.03 -15.98
C GLY A 48 0.87 -13.19 -16.81
N TYR A 49 2.17 -13.49 -16.74
CA TYR A 49 2.71 -14.77 -17.23
C TYR A 49 2.53 -15.86 -16.18
N PRO A 50 2.49 -17.15 -16.59
CA PRO A 50 2.33 -18.26 -15.64
C PRO A 50 3.33 -18.19 -14.48
N GLY A 51 2.81 -18.18 -13.26
CA GLY A 51 3.61 -18.13 -12.04
C GLY A 51 4.17 -16.75 -11.66
N VAL A 52 3.92 -15.72 -12.46
CA VAL A 52 4.44 -14.35 -12.26
C VAL A 52 3.30 -13.38 -12.03
N LEU A 53 3.38 -12.64 -10.94
CA LEU A 53 2.40 -11.61 -10.59
C LEU A 53 2.34 -10.53 -11.67
N HIS A 54 1.12 -10.14 -12.07
CA HIS A 54 0.91 -9.13 -13.11
C HIS A 54 1.56 -7.79 -12.74
N GLY A 55 2.27 -7.17 -13.70
CA GLY A 55 2.99 -5.92 -13.48
C GLY A 55 2.11 -4.75 -13.03
N GLY A 56 0.87 -4.69 -13.47
CA GLY A 56 -0.10 -3.69 -13.00
C GLY A 56 -0.51 -3.88 -11.54
N ILE A 57 -0.59 -5.13 -11.06
CA ILE A 57 -0.85 -5.42 -9.65
C ILE A 57 0.36 -5.07 -8.80
N ILE A 58 1.57 -5.37 -9.26
CA ILE A 58 2.82 -4.92 -8.63
C ILE A 58 2.82 -3.41 -8.47
N ALA A 59 2.51 -2.66 -9.54
CA ALA A 59 2.42 -1.21 -9.50
C ALA A 59 1.38 -0.70 -8.48
N SER A 60 0.21 -1.34 -8.43
CA SER A 60 -0.85 -1.00 -7.47
C SER A 60 -0.43 -1.24 -6.01
N ILE A 61 0.28 -2.33 -5.73
CA ILE A 61 0.83 -2.62 -4.40
C ILE A 61 1.85 -1.55 -4.00
N LEU A 62 2.76 -1.19 -4.89
CA LEU A 62 3.80 -0.19 -4.64
C LEU A 62 3.19 1.20 -4.42
N ASP A 63 2.19 1.56 -5.20
CA ASP A 63 1.45 2.82 -5.09
C ASP A 63 0.81 2.98 -3.70
N GLU A 64 -0.04 2.05 -3.31
CA GLU A 64 -0.71 2.05 -2.01
C GLU A 64 0.29 2.05 -0.86
N THR A 65 1.30 1.18 -0.92
CA THR A 65 2.26 1.00 0.16
C THR A 65 3.08 2.26 0.42
N SER A 66 3.51 2.96 -0.63
CA SER A 66 4.27 4.21 -0.49
C SER A 66 3.45 5.33 0.16
N GLY A 67 2.17 5.45 -0.20
CA GLY A 67 1.25 6.44 0.39
C GLY A 67 0.95 6.17 1.87
N ARG A 68 0.86 4.91 2.25
CA ARG A 68 0.59 4.49 3.63
C ARG A 68 1.65 4.95 4.62
N ALA A 69 2.87 5.16 4.19
CA ALA A 69 3.96 5.61 5.05
C ALA A 69 3.75 7.02 5.64
N PHE A 70 2.84 7.82 5.05
CA PHE A 70 2.55 9.20 5.51
C PHE A 70 1.35 9.30 6.44
N GLY A 71 0.40 8.36 6.38
CA GLY A 71 -0.86 8.44 7.11
C GLY A 71 -0.74 8.49 8.65
N PRO A 72 0.11 7.65 9.26
CA PRO A 72 0.19 7.58 10.72
C PRO A 72 0.97 8.69 11.40
N MET A 73 1.57 9.60 10.66
CA MET A 73 2.46 10.64 11.19
C MET A 73 1.71 11.91 11.62
N GLN A 74 0.39 11.97 11.50
CA GLN A 74 -0.42 13.15 11.77
C GLN A 74 -1.60 12.83 12.68
N GLU A 75 -2.02 13.80 13.46
CA GLU A 75 -3.21 13.70 14.35
C GLU A 75 -4.50 13.50 13.56
N GLU A 76 -4.58 14.06 12.35
CA GLU A 76 -5.71 13.88 11.44
C GLU A 76 -5.31 13.04 10.22
N PRO A 77 -6.24 12.22 9.67
CA PRO A 77 -5.98 11.45 8.46
C PRO A 77 -5.58 12.37 7.30
N ARG A 78 -4.44 12.08 6.69
CA ARG A 78 -3.96 12.78 5.52
C ARG A 78 -4.23 11.95 4.28
N PHE A 79 -5.04 12.47 3.39
CA PHE A 79 -5.33 11.84 2.12
C PHE A 79 -4.59 12.55 1.00
N MET A 80 -3.96 11.77 0.14
CA MET A 80 -3.18 12.25 -0.99
C MET A 80 -3.53 11.44 -2.24
N PHE A 81 -3.51 12.11 -3.39
CA PHE A 81 -3.54 11.44 -4.68
C PHE A 81 -2.12 11.21 -5.18
N THR A 82 -1.91 10.10 -5.86
CA THR A 82 -0.66 9.85 -6.58
C THR A 82 -0.65 10.67 -7.85
N ALA A 83 0.33 11.57 -7.96
CA ALA A 83 0.55 12.38 -9.16
C ALA A 83 1.53 11.71 -10.13
N LYS A 84 2.47 10.94 -9.62
CA LYS A 84 3.44 10.17 -10.40
C LYS A 84 3.82 8.90 -9.66
N LEU A 85 3.87 7.81 -10.39
CA LEU A 85 4.43 6.55 -9.96
C LEU A 85 5.48 6.10 -10.98
N GLU A 86 6.68 5.79 -10.50
CA GLU A 86 7.76 5.24 -11.31
C GLU A 86 8.14 3.88 -10.74
N VAL A 87 7.98 2.82 -11.54
CA VAL A 87 8.20 1.44 -11.11
C VAL A 87 9.42 0.86 -11.83
N THR A 88 10.27 0.21 -11.06
CA THR A 88 11.38 -0.60 -11.58
C THR A 88 11.12 -2.06 -11.26
N TYR A 89 10.94 -2.86 -12.29
CA TYR A 89 10.81 -4.32 -12.20
C TYR A 89 12.20 -4.95 -12.31
N ARG A 90 12.74 -5.40 -11.18
CA ARG A 90 14.11 -5.94 -11.14
C ARG A 90 14.15 -7.41 -11.43
N LYS A 91 13.19 -8.16 -10.87
CA LYS A 91 13.01 -9.60 -11.07
C LYS A 91 11.53 -9.94 -11.09
N ASN A 92 11.20 -11.14 -11.57
CA ASN A 92 9.84 -11.63 -11.52
C ASN A 92 9.35 -11.76 -10.08
N VAL A 93 8.17 -11.21 -9.81
CA VAL A 93 7.49 -11.37 -8.52
C VAL A 93 6.62 -12.62 -8.61
N PRO A 94 6.84 -13.65 -7.80
CA PRO A 94 6.08 -14.89 -7.89
C PRO A 94 4.66 -14.74 -7.31
N VAL A 95 3.70 -15.47 -7.86
CA VAL A 95 2.42 -15.76 -7.20
C VAL A 95 2.58 -16.92 -6.23
N GLU A 96 1.66 -17.06 -5.28
CA GLU A 96 1.57 -18.15 -4.29
C GLU A 96 2.84 -18.33 -3.42
N LYS A 97 3.66 -17.30 -3.33
CA LYS A 97 4.82 -17.27 -2.43
C LYS A 97 4.77 -16.07 -1.51
N PRO A 98 5.26 -16.20 -0.26
CA PRO A 98 5.30 -15.09 0.68
C PRO A 98 6.18 -13.95 0.18
N LEU A 99 5.61 -12.75 0.17
CA LEU A 99 6.28 -11.50 -0.14
C LEU A 99 6.28 -10.60 1.09
N ARG A 100 7.36 -9.85 1.27
CA ARG A 100 7.45 -8.75 2.24
C ARG A 100 7.43 -7.44 1.48
N ILE A 101 6.51 -6.58 1.83
CA ILE A 101 6.33 -5.27 1.19
C ILE A 101 6.66 -4.19 2.21
N VAL A 102 7.49 -3.22 1.81
CA VAL A 102 7.94 -2.12 2.68
C VAL A 102 7.66 -0.79 2.00
N GLY A 103 7.05 0.13 2.72
CA GLY A 103 6.86 1.52 2.29
C GLY A 103 7.61 2.49 3.18
N LYS A 104 8.15 3.55 2.59
CA LYS A 104 8.91 4.58 3.30
C LYS A 104 8.48 5.98 2.88
N ALA A 105 8.27 6.85 3.86
CA ALA A 105 8.20 8.28 3.64
C ALA A 105 9.61 8.81 3.35
N VAL A 106 9.83 9.35 2.16
CA VAL A 106 11.15 9.84 1.73
C VAL A 106 11.28 11.33 2.00
N LYS A 107 10.27 12.11 1.62
CA LYS A 107 10.26 13.56 1.80
C LYS A 107 8.83 14.07 1.92
N ASP A 108 8.61 14.94 2.88
CA ASP A 108 7.36 15.66 3.05
C ASP A 108 7.59 17.16 2.84
N LYS A 109 6.86 17.76 1.88
CA LYS A 109 6.91 19.18 1.54
C LYS A 109 5.62 19.91 1.95
N GLY A 110 4.75 19.28 2.76
CA GLY A 110 3.46 19.81 3.15
C GLY A 110 2.39 19.58 2.09
N ARG A 111 2.42 20.29 0.96
CA ARG A 111 1.44 20.13 -0.14
C ARG A 111 1.66 18.89 -0.97
N SER A 112 2.87 18.41 -1.03
CA SER A 112 3.27 17.20 -1.74
C SER A 112 4.24 16.39 -0.91
N ALA A 113 4.38 15.12 -1.25
CA ALA A 113 5.29 14.21 -0.58
C ALA A 113 5.91 13.26 -1.61
N GLN A 114 7.04 12.69 -1.24
CA GLN A 114 7.71 11.65 -2.01
C GLN A 114 7.81 10.40 -1.17
N GLY A 115 7.26 9.30 -1.68
CA GLY A 115 7.30 7.99 -1.08
C GLY A 115 8.11 7.00 -1.89
N TRP A 116 8.46 5.91 -1.25
CA TRP A 116 9.10 4.76 -1.86
C TRP A 116 8.46 3.48 -1.33
N ALA A 117 8.37 2.47 -2.16
CA ALA A 117 7.97 1.13 -1.74
C ALA A 117 8.79 0.06 -2.47
N GLY A 118 8.99 -1.08 -1.80
CA GLY A 118 9.67 -2.23 -2.36
C GLY A 118 8.96 -3.54 -2.04
N ILE A 119 9.00 -4.46 -3.00
CA ILE A 119 8.52 -5.84 -2.85
C ILE A 119 9.72 -6.76 -2.79
N TYR A 120 9.80 -7.54 -1.72
CA TYR A 120 10.89 -8.48 -1.45
C TYR A 120 10.36 -9.91 -1.44
N ASP A 121 11.17 -10.84 -1.92
CA ASP A 121 11.00 -12.25 -1.60
C ASP A 121 11.20 -12.43 -0.09
N ALA A 122 10.19 -12.97 0.61
CA ALA A 122 10.25 -13.08 2.06
C ALA A 122 11.28 -14.10 2.56
N ALA A 123 11.62 -15.10 1.75
CA ALA A 123 12.56 -16.14 2.11
C ALA A 123 14.02 -15.70 1.91
N SER A 124 14.33 -15.10 0.76
CA SER A 124 15.69 -14.67 0.42
C SER A 124 16.03 -13.25 0.86
N GLY A 125 15.02 -12.40 1.05
CA GLY A 125 15.19 -10.96 1.29
C GLY A 125 15.57 -10.16 0.03
N GLU A 126 15.49 -10.77 -1.15
CA GLU A 126 15.84 -10.11 -2.41
C GLU A 126 14.77 -9.11 -2.83
N LEU A 127 15.20 -7.90 -3.25
CA LEU A 127 14.31 -6.88 -3.81
C LEU A 127 13.92 -7.27 -5.24
N LEU A 128 12.62 -7.49 -5.47
CA LEU A 128 12.08 -7.93 -6.76
C LEU A 128 11.54 -6.77 -7.60
N ALA A 129 10.88 -5.82 -6.96
CA ALA A 129 10.35 -4.62 -7.61
C ALA A 129 10.34 -3.45 -6.62
N GLU A 130 10.44 -2.24 -7.13
CA GLU A 130 10.35 -1.02 -6.33
C GLU A 130 9.65 0.11 -7.08
N GLY A 131 9.10 1.05 -6.33
CA GLY A 131 8.43 2.21 -6.89
C GLY A 131 8.71 3.47 -6.09
N SER A 132 8.79 4.59 -6.80
CA SER A 132 8.86 5.93 -6.23
C SER A 132 7.61 6.70 -6.60
N THR A 133 7.00 7.38 -5.64
CA THR A 133 5.77 8.15 -5.84
C THR A 133 5.98 9.62 -5.55
N VAL A 134 5.27 10.43 -6.32
CA VAL A 134 4.97 11.82 -5.95
C VAL A 134 3.49 11.88 -5.59
N LEU A 135 3.21 12.32 -4.38
CA LEU A 135 1.89 12.39 -3.79
C LEU A 135 1.50 13.86 -3.60
N VAL A 136 0.23 14.18 -3.81
CA VAL A 136 -0.30 15.54 -3.68
C VAL A 136 -1.50 15.51 -2.73
N ASN A 137 -1.54 16.43 -1.76
CA ASN A 137 -2.63 16.53 -0.81
C ASN A 137 -3.96 16.75 -1.52
N ILE A 138 -4.98 16.05 -1.05
CA ILE A 138 -6.36 16.34 -1.39
C ILE A 138 -6.81 17.51 -0.50
N PRO A 139 -7.36 18.60 -1.06
CA PRO A 139 -7.91 19.70 -0.27
C PRO A 139 -8.96 19.21 0.72
N GLN A 140 -8.94 19.74 1.96
CA GLN A 140 -9.85 19.34 3.03
C GLN A 140 -11.34 19.41 2.62
N GLU A 141 -11.70 20.40 1.84
CA GLU A 141 -13.08 20.58 1.33
C GLU A 141 -13.51 19.40 0.45
N LYS A 142 -12.59 18.89 -0.39
CA LYS A 142 -12.84 17.71 -1.24
C LYS A 142 -12.92 16.44 -0.43
N ILE A 143 -12.07 16.29 0.60
CA ILE A 143 -12.13 15.15 1.51
C ILE A 143 -13.47 15.12 2.23
N ALA A 144 -13.91 16.24 2.79
CA ALA A 144 -15.18 16.35 3.48
C ALA A 144 -16.38 16.00 2.56
N ALA A 145 -16.35 16.41 1.31
CA ALA A 145 -17.37 16.05 0.31
C ALA A 145 -17.37 14.55 0.02
N ILE A 146 -16.20 13.96 -0.21
CA ILE A 146 -16.05 12.50 -0.47
C ILE A 146 -16.56 11.69 0.73
N LEU A 147 -16.19 12.06 1.95
CA LEU A 147 -16.57 11.34 3.17
C LEU A 147 -18.06 11.49 3.49
N LYS A 148 -18.69 12.60 3.08
CA LYS A 148 -20.12 12.82 3.25
C LYS A 148 -20.96 11.93 2.33
N ASP A 149 -20.51 11.74 1.10
CA ASP A 149 -21.27 11.04 0.06
C ASP A 149 -20.95 9.54 0.02
N HIS A 150 -19.85 9.11 0.64
CA HIS A 150 -19.38 7.73 0.62
C HIS A 150 -18.96 7.24 2.00
N ASP A 151 -19.58 6.16 2.46
CA ASP A 151 -19.08 5.41 3.61
C ASP A 151 -17.83 4.62 3.18
N THR A 152 -16.67 5.18 3.46
CA THR A 152 -15.38 4.55 3.11
C THR A 152 -15.05 3.35 3.99
N GLY A 153 -15.69 3.22 5.16
CA GLY A 153 -15.36 2.20 6.15
C GLY A 153 -13.91 2.31 6.66
N TRP A 154 -13.33 3.53 6.62
CA TRP A 154 -11.94 3.73 7.03
C TRP A 154 -11.77 3.55 8.54
N GLN A 155 -11.30 2.38 8.92
CA GLN A 155 -11.06 1.98 10.32
C GLN A 155 -10.08 0.82 10.39
N VAL A 156 -9.59 0.53 11.60
CA VAL A 156 -8.80 -0.66 11.86
C VAL A 156 -9.74 -1.87 11.90
N TYR A 157 -9.44 -2.87 11.09
CA TYR A 157 -10.09 -4.18 11.08
C TYR A 157 -9.13 -5.20 11.66
N PRO A 158 -9.29 -5.59 12.94
CA PRO A 158 -8.42 -6.58 13.59
C PRO A 158 -8.40 -7.90 12.82
N ASP A 159 -7.31 -8.65 12.99
CA ASP A 159 -7.29 -10.04 12.55
C ASP A 159 -8.36 -10.82 13.33
N GLU A 160 -9.15 -11.63 12.63
CA GLU A 160 -10.01 -12.61 13.29
C GLU A 160 -9.09 -13.69 13.91
N ASP A 161 -9.28 -13.95 15.19
CA ASP A 161 -8.54 -14.97 15.95
C ASP A 161 -8.81 -16.39 15.42
#